data_558a56ad3936f2e029f0aa0e214afbb4
#
_entry.id   558a56ad3936f2e029f0aa0e214afbb4
#
_cell.length_a   1.000
_cell.length_b   1.000
_cell.length_c   1.000
_cell.angle_alpha   90.00
_cell.angle_beta   90.00
_cell.angle_gamma   90.00
#
_symmetry.space_group_name_H-M   'P 1'
#
loop_
_entity.id
_entity.type
_entity.pdbx_description
1 polymer ?
#
loop_
_entity_poly.entity_id
_entity_poly.type
_entity_poly.pdbx_seq_one_letter_code
_entity_poly.pdbx_strand_id
1 'polypeptide(L)'
;VFTRLLKIYEAHGAKARNLSEGVRGLAVFDQCMLNEYFTHNKGNLKFLNPADRELSKDMPADAKQGPQRYKKLAALVRNYSEGLDTFSIVETGTWNGGRAIEMALTAFESVDEVHYRGFDLFEQATEETDAVELNVKGHNALTAVTERLEHFKERSAAAGKKFSFKLYAGDTKKTMKGLRYDDVDFVFIDGGHSLDTVASDYSFVKDCPVVVFDDYYSTQEDKELPEEHTGIIQTFIAIEDRKKHILPSEDPTAFGGIVHLAVCVKKEYKDVPAELLRVPIIVKPKDSIRALAYLCCSS
;
A
#
# COMPACT_ATOMS: atom_id res chain seq x y z
N VAL A 1 3.10 2.53 28.23
CA VAL A 1 2.87 3.05 26.86
C VAL A 1 2.32 4.46 26.95
N PHE A 2 1.16 4.67 27.55
CA PHE A 2 0.50 5.98 27.67
C PHE A 2 1.38 7.08 28.29
N THR A 3 2.11 6.76 29.35
CA THR A 3 3.03 7.69 30.03
C THR A 3 4.22 8.10 29.14
N ARG A 4 4.65 7.22 28.24
CA ARG A 4 5.75 7.48 27.30
C ARG A 4 5.26 8.33 26.13
N LEU A 5 4.06 8.07 25.62
CA LEU A 5 3.38 8.88 24.60
C LEU A 5 3.11 10.31 25.11
N LEU A 6 2.68 10.44 26.36
CA LEU A 6 2.46 11.73 26.98
C LEU A 6 3.74 12.55 27.09
N LYS A 7 4.86 11.93 27.49
CA LYS A 7 6.18 12.60 27.54
C LYS A 7 6.67 13.01 26.16
N ILE A 8 6.42 12.22 25.12
CA ILE A 8 6.75 12.56 23.73
C ILE A 8 5.87 13.72 23.26
N TYR A 9 4.58 13.69 23.58
CA TYR A 9 3.66 14.79 23.30
C TYR A 9 4.04 16.09 24.02
N GLU A 10 4.39 16.02 25.30
CA GLU A 10 4.87 17.18 26.07
C GLU A 10 6.17 17.77 25.53
N ALA A 11 7.12 16.91 25.12
CA ALA A 11 8.41 17.34 24.57
C ALA A 11 8.29 17.96 23.16
N HIS A 12 7.40 17.43 22.32
CA HIS A 12 7.25 17.87 20.92
C HIS A 12 6.04 18.79 20.71
N GLY A 13 4.97 18.63 21.46
CA GLY A 13 3.80 19.50 21.43
C GLY A 13 4.10 20.92 21.93
N ALA A 14 5.04 21.09 22.85
CA ALA A 14 5.51 22.40 23.29
C ALA A 14 6.32 23.12 22.20
N LYS A 15 7.08 22.40 21.39
CA LYS A 15 7.77 22.94 20.21
C LYS A 15 6.81 23.30 19.06
N ALA A 16 5.77 22.51 18.87
CA ALA A 16 4.75 22.75 17.82
C ALA A 16 3.92 24.02 18.10
N ARG A 17 3.70 24.39 19.34
CA ARG A 17 2.99 25.64 19.69
C ARG A 17 3.78 26.90 19.33
N ASN A 18 5.10 26.80 19.18
CA ASN A 18 5.95 27.92 18.78
C ASN A 18 6.21 27.97 17.26
N LEU A 19 5.72 27.00 16.52
CA LEU A 19 5.79 26.98 15.06
C LEU A 19 4.41 27.36 14.52
N SER A 20 4.31 28.54 13.96
CA SER A 20 3.09 29.11 13.34
C SER A 20 2.56 28.31 12.13
N GLU A 21 3.02 27.09 11.93
CA GLU A 21 2.65 26.17 10.86
C GLU A 21 2.19 24.83 11.47
N GLY A 22 0.89 24.71 11.75
CA GLY A 22 0.26 23.52 12.33
C GLY A 22 0.43 22.20 11.55
N VAL A 23 0.94 22.27 10.32
CA VAL A 23 1.17 21.11 9.45
C VAL A 23 2.45 20.34 9.86
N ARG A 24 3.50 21.00 10.35
CA ARG A 24 4.73 20.33 10.77
C ARG A 24 4.61 19.55 12.07
N GLY A 25 3.74 19.99 12.97
CA GLY A 25 3.47 19.30 14.24
C GLY A 25 2.77 17.96 14.05
N LEU A 26 1.86 17.88 13.08
CA LEU A 26 1.15 16.64 12.71
C LEU A 26 2.13 15.61 12.10
N ALA A 27 3.03 16.02 11.23
CA ALA A 27 4.02 15.13 10.61
C ALA A 27 4.95 14.48 11.63
N VAL A 28 5.37 15.22 12.67
CA VAL A 28 6.20 14.67 13.75
C VAL A 28 5.41 13.73 14.65
N PHE A 29 4.15 14.04 14.93
CA PHE A 29 3.24 13.18 15.71
C PHE A 29 2.96 11.87 14.97
N ASP A 30 2.67 11.92 13.67
CA ASP A 30 2.44 10.74 12.85
C ASP A 30 3.71 9.87 12.73
N GLN A 31 4.88 10.46 12.66
CA GLN A 31 6.14 9.72 12.63
C GLN A 31 6.45 9.05 13.99
N CYS A 32 6.09 9.68 15.09
CA CYS A 32 6.18 9.07 16.42
C CYS A 32 5.16 7.94 16.59
N MET A 33 3.93 8.10 16.07
CA MET A 33 2.90 7.07 16.10
C MET A 33 3.26 5.88 15.21
N LEU A 34 3.82 6.11 14.04
CA LEU A 34 4.32 5.05 13.16
C LEU A 34 5.48 4.29 13.84
N ASN A 35 6.43 4.97 14.43
CA ASN A 35 7.53 4.34 15.17
C ASN A 35 7.02 3.51 16.37
N GLU A 36 6.01 3.98 17.10
CA GLU A 36 5.39 3.24 18.21
C GLU A 36 4.56 2.04 17.69
N TYR A 37 3.84 2.20 16.58
CA TYR A 37 3.10 1.11 15.94
C TYR A 37 4.05 -0.02 15.49
N PHE A 38 5.15 0.32 14.85
CA PHE A 38 6.17 -0.65 14.44
C PHE A 38 6.89 -1.29 15.64
N THR A 39 7.08 -0.56 16.74
CA THR A 39 7.71 -1.07 17.96
C THR A 39 6.80 -2.06 18.72
N HIS A 40 5.47 -1.85 18.68
CA HIS A 40 4.50 -2.67 19.42
C HIS A 40 4.10 -3.97 18.71
N ASN A 41 4.17 -4.00 17.37
CA ASN A 41 3.80 -5.17 16.59
C ASN A 41 4.88 -6.25 16.48
N LYS A 42 5.85 -6.28 17.40
CA LYS A 42 6.94 -7.28 17.45
C LYS A 42 7.74 -7.42 16.15
N GLY A 43 7.54 -6.52 15.20
CA GLY A 43 8.43 -6.38 14.06
C GLY A 43 9.80 -6.04 14.61
N ASN A 44 10.77 -6.90 14.36
CA ASN A 44 12.14 -6.74 14.81
C ASN A 44 12.60 -5.30 14.66
N LEU A 45 13.09 -4.71 15.73
CA LEU A 45 13.71 -3.39 15.82
C LEU A 45 14.84 -3.09 14.79
N LYS A 46 15.06 -3.97 13.82
CA LYS A 46 15.98 -3.78 12.70
C LYS A 46 15.73 -2.48 11.92
N PHE A 47 14.47 -2.00 11.87
CA PHE A 47 14.11 -0.75 11.21
C PHE A 47 14.59 0.53 11.90
N LEU A 48 15.18 0.44 13.08
CA LEU A 48 15.76 1.61 13.75
C LEU A 48 17.27 1.77 13.50
N ASN A 49 17.82 0.96 12.62
CA ASN A 49 19.15 1.18 12.09
C ASN A 49 19.19 2.56 11.41
N PRO A 50 20.23 3.38 11.64
CA PRO A 50 20.39 4.66 10.96
C PRO A 50 20.27 4.59 9.44
N ALA A 51 20.73 3.49 8.81
CA ALA A 51 20.61 3.26 7.39
C ALA A 51 19.13 3.10 6.94
N ASP A 52 18.32 2.38 7.71
CA ASP A 52 16.89 2.17 7.39
C ASP A 52 16.09 3.48 7.52
N ARG A 53 16.48 4.34 8.46
CA ARG A 53 15.90 5.69 8.59
C ARG A 53 16.24 6.58 7.38
N GLU A 54 17.44 6.45 6.85
CA GLU A 54 17.83 7.17 5.63
C GLU A 54 17.01 6.70 4.42
N LEU A 55 16.84 5.37 4.24
CA LEU A 55 16.00 4.82 3.17
C LEU A 55 14.55 5.32 3.25
N SER A 56 13.98 5.43 4.44
CA SER A 56 12.61 5.91 4.62
C SER A 56 12.39 7.36 4.20
N LYS A 57 13.45 8.16 4.03
CA LYS A 57 13.35 9.54 3.52
C LYS A 57 13.02 9.59 2.04
N ASP A 58 13.27 8.52 1.29
CA ASP A 58 12.96 8.44 -0.14
C ASP A 58 11.48 8.22 -0.41
N MET A 59 10.70 7.86 0.62
CA MET A 59 9.25 7.75 0.47
C MET A 59 8.64 9.13 0.20
N PRO A 60 7.81 9.28 -0.83
CA PRO A 60 7.03 10.47 -1.05
C PRO A 60 6.18 10.82 0.18
N ALA A 61 5.94 12.11 0.39
CA ALA A 61 5.18 12.58 1.55
C ALA A 61 3.76 12.01 1.61
N ASP A 62 3.14 11.80 0.47
CA ASP A 62 1.83 11.18 0.29
C ASP A 62 1.84 9.68 0.67
N ALA A 63 2.91 8.96 0.39
CA ALA A 63 3.06 7.56 0.81
C ALA A 63 3.22 7.42 2.33
N LYS A 64 3.81 8.41 3.00
CA LYS A 64 4.02 8.40 4.48
C LYS A 64 2.73 8.56 5.28
N GLN A 65 1.71 9.19 4.69
CA GLN A 65 0.40 9.44 5.33
C GLN A 65 -0.74 8.68 4.62
N GLY A 66 -0.39 7.67 3.85
CA GLY A 66 -1.30 6.95 2.99
C GLY A 66 -2.55 6.41 3.68
N PRO A 67 -3.61 6.19 2.90
CA PRO A 67 -4.86 5.59 3.33
C PRO A 67 -4.65 4.31 4.13
N GLN A 68 -5.65 3.95 4.95
CA GLN A 68 -5.60 2.76 5.81
C GLN A 68 -5.36 1.47 5.01
N ARG A 69 -5.90 1.37 3.80
CA ARG A 69 -5.72 0.22 2.92
C ARG A 69 -4.24 -0.04 2.58
N TYR A 70 -3.43 1.01 2.44
CA TYR A 70 -2.00 0.84 2.15
C TYR A 70 -1.18 0.36 3.36
N LYS A 71 -1.65 0.63 4.59
CA LYS A 71 -1.08 -0.03 5.79
C LYS A 71 -1.34 -1.54 5.75
N LYS A 72 -2.50 -1.95 5.24
CA LYS A 72 -2.82 -3.37 5.03
C LYS A 72 -2.02 -3.96 3.87
N LEU A 73 -1.77 -3.20 2.79
CA LEU A 73 -0.87 -3.62 1.72
C LEU A 73 0.54 -3.89 2.26
N ALA A 74 1.10 -2.98 3.04
CA ALA A 74 2.39 -3.16 3.70
C ALA A 74 2.40 -4.42 4.59
N ALA A 75 1.33 -4.66 5.36
CA ALA A 75 1.21 -5.86 6.18
C ALA A 75 1.13 -7.16 5.35
N LEU A 76 0.49 -7.13 4.16
CA LEU A 76 0.51 -8.25 3.22
C LEU A 76 1.92 -8.50 2.68
N VAL A 77 2.60 -7.44 2.23
CA VAL A 77 4.00 -7.54 1.75
C VAL A 77 4.88 -8.17 2.81
N ARG A 78 4.79 -7.70 4.07
CA ARG A 78 5.53 -8.29 5.20
C ARG A 78 5.20 -9.77 5.39
N ASN A 79 3.91 -10.13 5.37
CA ASN A 79 3.49 -11.51 5.54
C ASN A 79 4.04 -12.41 4.44
N TYR A 80 4.00 -11.96 3.18
CA TYR A 80 4.37 -12.80 2.05
C TYR A 80 5.87 -12.79 1.71
N SER A 81 6.63 -11.80 2.17
CA SER A 81 8.10 -11.78 2.06
C SER A 81 8.81 -12.57 3.17
N GLU A 82 8.11 -12.86 4.28
CA GLU A 82 8.69 -13.59 5.41
C GLU A 82 9.10 -15.02 5.03
N GLY A 83 10.37 -15.36 5.29
CA GLY A 83 10.93 -16.68 5.03
C GLY A 83 11.41 -16.90 3.59
N LEU A 84 11.39 -15.87 2.76
CA LEU A 84 11.99 -15.89 1.42
C LEU A 84 13.43 -15.33 1.46
N ASP A 85 14.23 -15.72 0.48
CA ASP A 85 15.58 -15.16 0.27
C ASP A 85 15.48 -13.85 -0.55
N THR A 86 14.60 -13.82 -1.53
CA THR A 86 14.31 -12.69 -2.41
C THR A 86 12.82 -12.47 -2.51
N PHE A 87 12.37 -11.27 -2.90
CA PHE A 87 10.95 -10.97 -3.08
C PHE A 87 10.72 -10.22 -4.38
N SER A 88 9.89 -10.79 -5.25
CA SER A 88 9.60 -10.26 -6.58
C SER A 88 8.20 -9.66 -6.64
N ILE A 89 8.11 -8.38 -7.01
CA ILE A 89 6.89 -7.59 -7.05
C ILE A 89 6.57 -7.15 -8.48
N VAL A 90 5.30 -7.25 -8.85
CA VAL A 90 4.73 -6.61 -10.04
C VAL A 90 3.68 -5.60 -9.61
N GLU A 91 3.70 -4.41 -10.19
CA GLU A 91 2.68 -3.37 -9.99
C GLU A 91 2.17 -2.85 -11.32
N THR A 92 0.87 -2.78 -11.51
CA THR A 92 0.23 -1.98 -12.56
C THR A 92 -0.29 -0.70 -11.94
N GLY A 93 -0.01 0.46 -12.57
CA GLY A 93 -0.26 1.77 -11.97
C GLY A 93 0.88 2.26 -11.07
N THR A 94 2.11 2.27 -11.58
CA THR A 94 3.31 2.73 -10.84
C THR A 94 3.24 4.19 -10.40
N TRP A 95 2.54 5.02 -11.17
CA TRP A 95 2.37 6.46 -10.95
C TRP A 95 3.70 7.17 -10.69
N ASN A 96 3.97 7.56 -9.44
CA ASN A 96 5.20 8.28 -9.07
C ASN A 96 6.29 7.37 -8.46
N GLY A 97 6.07 6.05 -8.39
CA GLY A 97 7.00 5.07 -7.82
C GLY A 97 7.01 5.03 -6.29
N GLY A 98 6.16 5.82 -5.62
CA GLY A 98 6.12 5.86 -4.15
C GLY A 98 5.69 4.54 -3.53
N ARG A 99 4.73 3.86 -4.16
CA ARG A 99 4.24 2.57 -3.70
C ARG A 99 5.28 1.46 -3.89
N ALA A 100 6.02 1.49 -5.00
CA ALA A 100 7.16 0.61 -5.22
C ALA A 100 8.18 0.69 -4.08
N ILE A 101 8.54 1.91 -3.67
CA ILE A 101 9.48 2.16 -2.57
C ILE A 101 8.92 1.65 -1.24
N GLU A 102 7.64 1.92 -0.94
CA GLU A 102 7.01 1.45 0.31
C GLU A 102 6.95 -0.08 0.38
N MET A 103 6.55 -0.75 -0.70
CA MET A 103 6.54 -2.21 -0.76
C MET A 103 7.95 -2.80 -0.62
N ALA A 104 8.94 -2.22 -1.29
CA ALA A 104 10.33 -2.67 -1.19
C ALA A 104 10.91 -2.48 0.22
N LEU A 105 10.68 -1.31 0.85
CA LEU A 105 11.10 -1.06 2.23
C LEU A 105 10.48 -2.05 3.20
N THR A 106 9.21 -2.36 3.02
CA THR A 106 8.51 -3.34 3.86
C THR A 106 9.05 -4.75 3.65
N ALA A 107 9.32 -5.16 2.40
CA ALA A 107 9.91 -6.45 2.11
C ALA A 107 11.33 -6.58 2.69
N PHE A 108 12.12 -5.51 2.70
CA PHE A 108 13.46 -5.49 3.29
C PHE A 108 13.50 -5.77 4.80
N GLU A 109 12.35 -5.76 5.48
CA GLU A 109 12.25 -6.26 6.86
C GLU A 109 12.61 -7.75 6.95
N SER A 110 12.35 -8.52 5.88
CA SER A 110 12.48 -9.98 5.86
C SER A 110 13.50 -10.49 4.86
N VAL A 111 13.72 -9.77 3.73
CA VAL A 111 14.62 -10.18 2.67
C VAL A 111 15.74 -9.15 2.46
N ASP A 112 16.82 -9.57 1.80
CA ASP A 112 17.92 -8.68 1.45
C ASP A 112 17.87 -8.23 -0.03
N GLU A 113 17.04 -8.88 -0.84
CA GLU A 113 16.91 -8.57 -2.26
C GLU A 113 15.43 -8.45 -2.67
N VAL A 114 15.11 -7.36 -3.38
CA VAL A 114 13.78 -7.11 -3.95
C VAL A 114 13.90 -6.83 -5.44
N HIS A 115 13.08 -7.51 -6.23
CA HIS A 115 12.91 -7.29 -7.66
C HIS A 115 11.55 -6.64 -7.92
N TYR A 116 11.53 -5.51 -8.61
CA TYR A 116 10.31 -4.79 -8.89
C TYR A 116 10.11 -4.61 -10.39
N ARG A 117 8.89 -4.86 -10.86
CA ARG A 117 8.44 -4.56 -12.23
C ARG A 117 7.21 -3.67 -12.16
N GLY A 118 7.33 -2.44 -12.69
CA GLY A 118 6.27 -1.44 -12.71
C GLY A 118 5.76 -1.20 -14.13
N PHE A 119 4.44 -1.12 -14.27
CA PHE A 119 3.75 -0.86 -15.53
C PHE A 119 2.86 0.38 -15.37
N ASP A 120 2.99 1.34 -16.28
CA ASP A 120 2.22 2.56 -16.27
C ASP A 120 2.17 3.19 -17.66
N LEU A 121 1.16 3.98 -17.95
CA LEU A 121 1.11 4.79 -19.16
C LEU A 121 2.17 5.89 -19.15
N PHE A 122 2.49 6.41 -17.95
CA PHE A 122 3.35 7.58 -17.77
C PHE A 122 2.89 8.75 -18.66
N GLU A 123 3.80 9.42 -19.36
CA GLU A 123 3.52 10.50 -20.30
C GLU A 123 2.79 10.06 -21.58
N GLN A 124 2.53 8.76 -21.78
CA GLN A 124 1.73 8.27 -22.91
C GLN A 124 0.23 8.27 -22.62
N ALA A 125 -0.18 8.62 -21.40
CA ALA A 125 -1.58 8.82 -21.07
C ALA A 125 -2.18 9.99 -21.89
N THR A 126 -3.45 9.86 -22.24
CA THR A 126 -4.22 10.84 -23.01
C THR A 126 -5.54 11.12 -22.29
N GLU A 127 -6.20 12.22 -22.66
CA GLU A 127 -7.54 12.51 -22.13
C GLU A 127 -8.53 11.37 -22.39
N GLU A 128 -8.38 10.62 -23.49
CA GLU A 128 -9.23 9.46 -23.81
C GLU A 128 -8.94 8.30 -22.87
N THR A 129 -7.66 7.98 -22.58
CA THR A 129 -7.32 6.91 -21.62
C THR A 129 -7.76 7.29 -20.22
N ASP A 130 -7.61 8.55 -19.83
CA ASP A 130 -8.04 9.04 -18.53
C ASP A 130 -9.56 8.97 -18.36
N ALA A 131 -10.30 9.32 -19.40
CA ALA A 131 -11.76 9.22 -19.38
C ALA A 131 -12.25 7.76 -19.25
N VAL A 132 -11.62 6.82 -19.96
CA VAL A 132 -11.98 5.39 -19.91
C VAL A 132 -11.64 4.79 -18.55
N GLU A 133 -10.48 5.16 -17.98
CA GLU A 133 -9.99 4.59 -16.72
C GLU A 133 -10.34 5.45 -15.50
N LEU A 134 -11.12 6.53 -15.69
CA LEU A 134 -11.54 7.49 -14.65
C LEU A 134 -10.37 8.08 -13.86
N ASN A 135 -9.24 8.23 -14.51
CA ASN A 135 -8.08 8.79 -13.87
C ASN A 135 -8.24 10.32 -13.74
N VAL A 136 -8.17 10.79 -12.50
CA VAL A 136 -8.22 12.22 -12.16
C VAL A 136 -6.87 12.74 -11.67
N LYS A 137 -5.87 11.86 -11.57
CA LYS A 137 -4.52 12.22 -11.12
C LYS A 137 -3.67 12.62 -12.33
N GLY A 138 -2.74 13.55 -12.12
CA GLY A 138 -1.73 13.85 -13.14
C GLY A 138 -0.75 12.69 -13.34
N HIS A 139 -0.22 12.56 -14.55
CA HIS A 139 0.77 11.56 -14.90
C HIS A 139 2.18 12.02 -14.60
N ASN A 140 3.05 11.08 -14.28
CA ASN A 140 4.47 11.31 -14.06
C ASN A 140 5.26 10.91 -15.32
N ALA A 141 6.34 11.62 -15.61
CA ALA A 141 7.25 11.22 -16.67
C ALA A 141 8.02 9.97 -16.26
N LEU A 142 8.18 9.01 -17.17
CA LEU A 142 8.97 7.79 -16.96
C LEU A 142 10.38 8.12 -16.45
N THR A 143 11.01 9.17 -16.99
CA THR A 143 12.34 9.61 -16.57
C THR A 143 12.39 10.01 -15.09
N ALA A 144 11.40 10.79 -14.62
CA ALA A 144 11.34 11.23 -13.22
C ALA A 144 11.12 10.06 -12.25
N VAL A 145 10.30 9.07 -12.64
CA VAL A 145 10.09 7.86 -11.84
C VAL A 145 11.35 6.98 -11.86
N THR A 146 12.00 6.86 -13.02
CA THR A 146 13.27 6.11 -13.14
C THR A 146 14.34 6.71 -12.23
N GLU A 147 14.55 8.03 -12.28
CA GLU A 147 15.51 8.74 -11.43
C GLU A 147 15.24 8.50 -9.93
N ARG A 148 13.98 8.55 -9.52
CA ARG A 148 13.58 8.27 -8.15
C ARG A 148 13.91 6.85 -7.71
N LEU A 149 13.63 5.87 -8.55
CA LEU A 149 13.90 4.46 -8.24
C LEU A 149 15.39 4.13 -8.31
N GLU A 150 16.17 4.74 -9.22
CA GLU A 150 17.64 4.62 -9.22
C GLU A 150 18.24 5.21 -7.94
N HIS A 151 17.80 6.40 -7.51
CA HIS A 151 18.24 6.97 -6.25
C HIS A 151 17.92 6.06 -5.05
N PHE A 152 16.70 5.50 -5.00
CA PHE A 152 16.33 4.53 -3.97
C PHE A 152 17.19 3.27 -4.02
N LYS A 153 17.50 2.75 -5.22
CA LYS A 153 18.39 1.60 -5.43
C LYS A 153 19.81 1.86 -4.91
N GLU A 154 20.39 3.02 -5.20
CA GLU A 154 21.72 3.41 -4.70
C GLU A 154 21.75 3.46 -3.17
N ARG A 155 20.72 4.05 -2.56
CA ARG A 155 20.60 4.14 -1.10
C ARG A 155 20.34 2.77 -0.46
N SER A 156 19.57 1.91 -1.10
CA SER A 156 19.38 0.53 -0.67
C SER A 156 20.70 -0.22 -0.63
N ALA A 157 21.52 -0.07 -1.68
CA ALA A 157 22.84 -0.67 -1.75
C ALA A 157 23.77 -0.16 -0.64
N ALA A 158 23.74 1.15 -0.33
CA ALA A 158 24.49 1.72 0.77
C ALA A 158 24.05 1.19 2.15
N ALA A 159 22.80 0.75 2.28
CA ALA A 159 22.25 0.08 3.47
C ALA A 159 22.47 -1.45 3.48
N GLY A 160 23.17 -2.02 2.50
CA GLY A 160 23.39 -3.45 2.38
C GLY A 160 22.19 -4.24 1.84
N LYS A 161 21.24 -3.56 1.21
CA LYS A 161 20.05 -4.14 0.57
C LYS A 161 20.17 -4.04 -0.95
N LYS A 162 19.59 -4.99 -1.67
CA LYS A 162 19.63 -5.01 -3.14
C LYS A 162 18.22 -4.78 -3.69
N PHE A 163 18.03 -3.62 -4.31
CA PHE A 163 16.82 -3.30 -5.07
C PHE A 163 17.14 -3.31 -6.56
N SER A 164 16.34 -4.03 -7.32
CA SER A 164 16.37 -3.97 -8.78
C SER A 164 14.98 -3.66 -9.30
N PHE A 165 14.91 -2.89 -10.38
CA PHE A 165 13.61 -2.55 -10.96
C PHE A 165 13.66 -2.51 -12.48
N LYS A 166 12.48 -2.64 -13.08
CA LYS A 166 12.25 -2.39 -14.50
C LYS A 166 10.88 -1.74 -14.66
N LEU A 167 10.84 -0.63 -15.40
CA LEU A 167 9.62 0.09 -15.75
C LEU A 167 9.25 -0.18 -17.19
N TYR A 168 7.95 -0.33 -17.43
CA TYR A 168 7.35 -0.56 -18.75
C TYR A 168 6.33 0.53 -19.01
N ALA A 169 6.64 1.42 -19.95
CA ALA A 169 5.79 2.53 -20.32
C ALA A 169 4.79 2.14 -21.41
N GLY A 170 3.53 2.41 -21.20
CA GLY A 170 2.46 2.21 -22.16
C GLY A 170 1.33 1.32 -21.64
N ASP A 171 0.37 1.06 -22.52
CA ASP A 171 -0.79 0.20 -22.28
C ASP A 171 -0.38 -1.20 -21.81
N THR A 172 -0.84 -1.61 -20.62
CA THR A 172 -0.52 -2.90 -19.99
C THR A 172 -0.91 -4.08 -20.86
N LYS A 173 -1.98 -4.00 -21.64
CA LYS A 173 -2.39 -5.03 -22.61
C LYS A 173 -1.30 -5.34 -23.65
N LYS A 174 -0.39 -4.40 -23.88
CA LYS A 174 0.75 -4.55 -24.79
C LYS A 174 2.04 -4.84 -24.05
N THR A 175 2.33 -4.08 -23.00
CA THR A 175 3.60 -4.12 -22.29
C THR A 175 3.76 -5.34 -21.40
N MET A 176 2.67 -5.93 -20.89
CA MET A 176 2.68 -7.16 -20.12
C MET A 176 2.73 -8.42 -20.99
N LYS A 177 2.30 -8.31 -22.26
CA LYS A 177 2.21 -9.45 -23.17
C LYS A 177 3.57 -10.07 -23.47
N GLY A 178 3.65 -11.39 -23.33
CA GLY A 178 4.87 -12.17 -23.66
C GLY A 178 5.96 -12.13 -22.58
N LEU A 179 5.72 -11.44 -21.47
CA LEU A 179 6.60 -11.52 -20.31
C LEU A 179 6.28 -12.77 -19.48
N ARG A 180 7.26 -13.22 -18.70
CA ARG A 180 7.10 -14.33 -17.75
C ARG A 180 6.88 -13.77 -16.35
N TYR A 181 6.02 -14.45 -15.60
CA TYR A 181 5.63 -14.06 -14.22
C TYR A 181 5.77 -15.23 -13.23
N ASP A 182 6.40 -16.33 -13.63
CA ASP A 182 6.64 -17.51 -12.81
C ASP A 182 7.65 -17.28 -11.66
N ASP A 183 8.39 -16.18 -11.72
CA ASP A 183 9.32 -15.70 -10.70
C ASP A 183 8.71 -14.60 -9.78
N VAL A 184 7.40 -14.33 -9.88
CA VAL A 184 6.74 -13.26 -9.14
C VAL A 184 6.05 -13.81 -7.90
N ASP A 185 6.34 -13.22 -6.75
CA ASP A 185 5.74 -13.58 -5.47
C ASP A 185 4.48 -12.78 -5.16
N PHE A 186 4.45 -11.52 -5.58
CA PHE A 186 3.41 -10.58 -5.21
C PHE A 186 3.05 -9.64 -6.36
N VAL A 187 1.76 -9.46 -6.58
CA VAL A 187 1.22 -8.56 -7.60
C VAL A 187 0.30 -7.54 -6.94
N PHE A 188 0.46 -6.27 -7.32
CA PHE A 188 -0.44 -5.19 -6.95
C PHE A 188 -1.02 -4.54 -8.21
N ILE A 189 -2.34 -4.63 -8.39
CA ILE A 189 -3.08 -4.04 -9.49
C ILE A 189 -3.74 -2.76 -8.96
N ASP A 190 -3.16 -1.60 -9.32
CA ASP A 190 -3.57 -0.24 -8.94
C ASP A 190 -3.54 0.70 -10.18
N GLY A 191 -3.87 0.14 -11.34
CA GLY A 191 -3.86 0.84 -12.63
C GLY A 191 -5.23 1.32 -13.06
N GLY A 192 -5.68 0.89 -14.23
CA GLY A 192 -6.99 1.25 -14.76
C GLY A 192 -8.15 0.64 -13.98
N HIS A 193 -9.34 1.24 -14.14
CA HIS A 193 -10.57 0.82 -13.44
C HIS A 193 -11.57 0.10 -14.35
N SER A 194 -11.40 0.19 -15.68
CA SER A 194 -12.28 -0.49 -16.63
C SER A 194 -12.17 -2.02 -16.51
N LEU A 195 -13.27 -2.73 -16.72
CA LEU A 195 -13.29 -4.19 -16.70
C LEU A 195 -12.27 -4.78 -17.68
N ASP A 196 -12.15 -4.19 -18.87
CA ASP A 196 -11.26 -4.67 -19.92
C ASP A 196 -9.78 -4.57 -19.51
N THR A 197 -9.37 -3.48 -18.86
CA THR A 197 -8.00 -3.30 -18.37
C THR A 197 -7.71 -4.20 -17.17
N VAL A 198 -8.57 -4.20 -16.16
CA VAL A 198 -8.36 -5.01 -14.95
C VAL A 198 -8.36 -6.51 -15.24
N ALA A 199 -9.30 -6.99 -16.06
CA ALA A 199 -9.35 -8.40 -16.45
C ALA A 199 -8.13 -8.81 -17.29
N SER A 200 -7.67 -7.92 -18.18
CA SER A 200 -6.45 -8.13 -18.95
C SER A 200 -5.22 -8.23 -18.05
N ASP A 201 -5.03 -7.26 -17.14
CA ASP A 201 -3.90 -7.24 -16.21
C ASP A 201 -3.87 -8.50 -15.36
N TYR A 202 -5.03 -8.87 -14.77
CA TYR A 202 -5.14 -10.11 -14.02
C TYR A 202 -4.81 -11.35 -14.87
N SER A 203 -5.23 -11.39 -16.12
CA SER A 203 -4.99 -12.54 -17.00
C SER A 203 -3.51 -12.89 -17.19
N PHE A 204 -2.63 -11.88 -17.20
CA PHE A 204 -1.18 -12.07 -17.30
C PHE A 204 -0.54 -12.61 -16.01
N VAL A 205 -1.09 -12.24 -14.86
CA VAL A 205 -0.52 -12.55 -13.54
C VAL A 205 -1.34 -13.57 -12.74
N LYS A 206 -2.37 -14.17 -13.36
CA LYS A 206 -3.26 -15.14 -12.70
C LYS A 206 -2.55 -16.34 -12.09
N ASP A 207 -1.34 -16.65 -12.54
CA ASP A 207 -0.55 -17.77 -12.02
C ASP A 207 0.44 -17.35 -10.91
N CYS A 208 0.48 -16.05 -10.53
CA CYS A 208 1.28 -15.60 -9.39
C CYS A 208 0.64 -16.03 -8.06
N PRO A 209 1.42 -16.27 -6.99
CA PRO A 209 0.91 -16.73 -5.70
C PRO A 209 -0.13 -15.81 -5.08
N VAL A 210 0.12 -14.50 -5.10
CA VAL A 210 -0.70 -13.46 -4.46
C VAL A 210 -0.96 -12.34 -5.45
N VAL A 211 -2.22 -11.98 -5.64
CA VAL A 211 -2.66 -10.83 -6.43
C VAL A 211 -3.56 -9.96 -5.56
N VAL A 212 -3.17 -8.71 -5.40
CA VAL A 212 -3.88 -7.68 -4.65
C VAL A 212 -4.42 -6.65 -5.63
N PHE A 213 -5.67 -6.28 -5.47
CA PHE A 213 -6.32 -5.22 -6.22
C PHE A 213 -6.57 -4.03 -5.30
N ASP A 214 -6.21 -2.82 -5.72
CA ASP A 214 -6.71 -1.59 -5.11
C ASP A 214 -8.14 -1.33 -5.61
N ASP A 215 -8.74 -0.29 -5.10
CA ASP A 215 -10.02 0.26 -5.59
C ASP A 215 -11.20 -0.74 -5.65
N TYR A 216 -11.23 -1.70 -4.68
CA TYR A 216 -12.43 -2.49 -4.45
C TYR A 216 -13.43 -1.64 -3.66
N TYR A 217 -14.41 -1.09 -4.36
CA TYR A 217 -15.39 -0.19 -3.75
C TYR A 217 -16.52 -0.92 -3.06
N SER A 218 -16.94 -0.41 -1.89
CA SER A 218 -18.24 -0.69 -1.32
C SER A 218 -19.05 0.59 -1.21
N THR A 219 -20.35 0.50 -1.43
CA THR A 219 -21.26 1.63 -1.24
C THR A 219 -21.80 1.63 0.19
N GLN A 220 -22.09 2.82 0.73
CA GLN A 220 -23.05 2.96 1.81
C GLN A 220 -24.43 2.59 1.28
N GLU A 221 -25.28 2.03 2.15
CA GLU A 221 -26.65 1.60 1.82
C GLU A 221 -27.32 2.55 0.82
N ASP A 222 -27.89 1.99 -0.26
CA ASP A 222 -28.71 2.65 -1.29
C ASP A 222 -27.97 3.53 -2.34
N LYS A 223 -26.65 3.51 -2.46
CA LYS A 223 -25.96 4.18 -3.57
C LYS A 223 -25.42 3.18 -4.56
N GLU A 224 -25.77 3.32 -5.83
CA GLU A 224 -25.16 2.56 -6.92
C GLU A 224 -23.73 3.06 -7.18
N LEU A 225 -22.81 2.14 -7.40
CA LEU A 225 -21.47 2.46 -7.88
C LEU A 225 -21.58 2.91 -9.35
N PRO A 226 -20.84 3.94 -9.77
CA PRO A 226 -20.67 4.20 -11.18
C PRO A 226 -20.19 2.95 -11.89
N GLU A 227 -20.78 2.62 -13.05
CA GLU A 227 -20.47 1.38 -13.79
C GLU A 227 -18.97 1.27 -14.08
N GLU A 228 -18.34 2.38 -14.35
CA GLU A 228 -16.93 2.53 -14.65
C GLU A 228 -16.01 2.08 -13.50
N HIS A 229 -16.47 2.19 -12.25
CA HIS A 229 -15.72 1.76 -11.07
C HIS A 229 -15.93 0.28 -10.72
N THR A 230 -16.57 -0.49 -11.56
CA THR A 230 -16.91 -1.89 -11.24
C THR A 230 -15.92 -2.92 -11.79
N GLY A 231 -14.94 -2.52 -12.58
CA GLY A 231 -13.98 -3.44 -13.22
C GLY A 231 -13.24 -4.34 -12.25
N ILE A 232 -12.76 -3.77 -11.13
CA ILE A 232 -12.11 -4.54 -10.05
C ILE A 232 -13.10 -5.55 -9.44
N ILE A 233 -14.32 -5.10 -9.11
CA ILE A 233 -15.34 -5.95 -8.46
C ILE A 233 -15.72 -7.10 -9.38
N GLN A 234 -16.00 -6.81 -10.65
CA GLN A 234 -16.40 -7.81 -11.63
C GLN A 234 -15.30 -8.84 -11.88
N THR A 235 -14.06 -8.38 -12.06
CA THR A 235 -12.90 -9.27 -12.23
C THR A 235 -12.72 -10.15 -10.99
N PHE A 236 -12.73 -9.55 -9.79
CA PHE A 236 -12.55 -10.27 -8.53
C PHE A 236 -13.64 -11.32 -8.30
N ILE A 237 -14.90 -11.00 -8.59
CA ILE A 237 -16.03 -11.95 -8.44
C ILE A 237 -15.85 -13.14 -9.38
N ALA A 238 -15.41 -12.93 -10.62
CA ALA A 238 -15.22 -13.94 -11.64
C ALA A 238 -14.07 -14.94 -11.34
N ILE A 239 -13.17 -14.64 -10.40
CA ILE A 239 -12.10 -15.57 -10.00
C ILE A 239 -12.68 -16.66 -9.10
N GLU A 240 -12.60 -17.93 -9.49
CA GLU A 240 -13.19 -19.06 -8.76
C GLU A 240 -12.15 -20.01 -8.14
N ASP A 241 -10.95 -20.04 -8.68
CA ASP A 241 -9.92 -21.04 -8.38
C ASP A 241 -8.98 -20.63 -7.23
N ARG A 242 -9.24 -19.48 -6.58
CA ARG A 242 -8.40 -18.90 -5.52
C ARG A 242 -9.14 -18.71 -4.20
N LYS A 243 -8.39 -18.58 -3.10
CA LYS A 243 -8.91 -17.99 -1.87
C LYS A 243 -9.06 -16.49 -2.10
N LYS A 244 -10.22 -15.93 -1.73
CA LYS A 244 -10.55 -14.52 -1.95
C LYS A 244 -10.87 -13.85 -0.64
N HIS A 245 -10.27 -12.67 -0.42
CA HIS A 245 -10.49 -11.87 0.77
C HIS A 245 -10.67 -10.40 0.39
N ILE A 246 -11.57 -9.72 1.09
CA ILE A 246 -11.67 -8.27 1.07
C ILE A 246 -11.06 -7.77 2.38
N LEU A 247 -10.07 -6.90 2.30
CA LEU A 247 -9.46 -6.26 3.45
C LEU A 247 -10.17 -4.94 3.70
N PRO A 248 -11.08 -4.87 4.68
CA PRO A 248 -11.87 -3.70 4.91
C PRO A 248 -10.99 -2.50 5.32
N SER A 249 -11.33 -1.32 4.84
CA SER A 249 -10.77 -0.05 5.25
C SER A 249 -11.87 0.94 5.59
N GLU A 250 -11.51 2.09 6.11
CA GLU A 250 -12.41 3.24 6.33
C GLU A 250 -12.06 4.40 5.37
N ASP A 251 -11.31 4.12 4.31
CA ASP A 251 -10.85 5.13 3.36
C ASP A 251 -12.04 5.60 2.49
N PRO A 252 -12.45 6.87 2.57
CA PRO A 252 -13.61 7.38 1.84
C PRO A 252 -13.26 7.61 0.37
N THR A 253 -14.27 7.48 -0.49
CA THR A 253 -14.20 7.91 -1.89
C THR A 253 -14.85 9.28 -2.09
N ALA A 254 -14.51 9.94 -3.18
CA ALA A 254 -15.11 11.23 -3.54
C ALA A 254 -16.63 11.13 -3.82
N PHE A 255 -17.13 9.95 -4.20
CA PHE A 255 -18.55 9.68 -4.47
C PHE A 255 -19.31 9.09 -3.28
N GLY A 256 -18.71 9.09 -2.08
CA GLY A 256 -19.37 8.69 -0.82
C GLY A 256 -19.38 7.19 -0.54
N GLY A 257 -18.53 6.41 -1.23
CA GLY A 257 -18.25 5.01 -0.92
C GLY A 257 -17.02 4.85 -0.04
N ILE A 258 -16.62 3.60 0.16
CA ILE A 258 -15.40 3.21 0.87
C ILE A 258 -14.55 2.36 -0.07
N VAL A 259 -13.24 2.58 -0.05
CA VAL A 259 -12.26 1.82 -0.82
C VAL A 259 -11.62 0.75 0.04
N HIS A 260 -11.54 -0.47 -0.47
CA HIS A 260 -10.90 -1.61 0.17
C HIS A 260 -9.79 -2.18 -0.73
N LEU A 261 -8.95 -3.06 -0.18
CA LEU A 261 -8.16 -3.98 -0.98
C LEU A 261 -8.91 -5.29 -1.16
N ALA A 262 -8.84 -5.86 -2.37
CA ALA A 262 -9.25 -7.23 -2.61
C ALA A 262 -8.02 -8.11 -2.88
N VAL A 263 -7.99 -9.31 -2.33
CA VAL A 263 -6.81 -10.19 -2.36
C VAL A 263 -7.21 -11.57 -2.86
N CYS A 264 -6.49 -12.05 -3.86
CA CYS A 264 -6.59 -13.41 -4.36
C CYS A 264 -5.29 -14.16 -4.04
N VAL A 265 -5.40 -15.29 -3.33
CA VAL A 265 -4.27 -16.14 -2.96
C VAL A 265 -4.46 -17.51 -3.55
N LYS A 266 -3.41 -18.14 -4.11
CA LYS A 266 -3.46 -19.55 -4.52
C LYS A 266 -3.89 -20.45 -3.37
N LYS A 267 -4.71 -21.48 -3.65
CA LYS A 267 -5.29 -22.35 -2.61
C LYS A 267 -4.23 -23.03 -1.76
N GLU A 268 -3.10 -23.39 -2.37
CA GLU A 268 -1.96 -24.05 -1.75
C GLU A 268 -0.98 -23.09 -1.06
N TYR A 269 -1.19 -21.79 -1.19
CA TYR A 269 -0.27 -20.78 -0.62
C TYR A 269 -0.72 -20.32 0.76
N LYS A 270 0.20 -19.70 1.51
CA LYS A 270 -0.05 -19.06 2.83
C LYS A 270 -1.23 -18.10 2.73
N ASP A 271 -2.19 -18.21 3.62
CA ASP A 271 -3.41 -17.40 3.59
C ASP A 271 -3.19 -15.97 4.12
N VAL A 272 -4.15 -15.10 3.87
CA VAL A 272 -4.16 -13.74 4.44
C VAL A 272 -4.26 -13.82 5.96
N PRO A 273 -3.44 -13.06 6.72
CA PRO A 273 -3.55 -13.00 8.18
C PRO A 273 -4.93 -12.53 8.64
N ALA A 274 -5.51 -13.26 9.58
CA ALA A 274 -6.89 -13.03 10.04
C ALA A 274 -7.11 -11.63 10.63
N GLU A 275 -6.09 -11.00 11.18
CA GLU A 275 -6.13 -9.64 11.71
C GLU A 275 -6.35 -8.58 10.62
N LEU A 276 -5.93 -8.85 9.38
CA LEU A 276 -6.13 -7.94 8.25
C LEU A 276 -7.57 -7.95 7.73
N LEU A 277 -8.33 -9.01 8.04
CA LEU A 277 -9.73 -9.15 7.64
C LEU A 277 -10.68 -8.36 8.57
N ARG A 278 -10.16 -7.72 9.61
CA ARG A 278 -10.95 -6.93 10.56
C ARG A 278 -10.87 -5.45 10.22
N VAL A 279 -11.99 -4.75 10.40
CA VAL A 279 -11.96 -3.29 10.47
C VAL A 279 -11.22 -2.91 11.75
N PRO A 280 -10.20 -2.06 11.72
CA PRO A 280 -9.58 -1.57 12.94
C PRO A 280 -10.65 -0.89 13.78
N ILE A 281 -10.80 -1.32 15.03
CA ILE A 281 -11.66 -0.61 15.98
C ILE A 281 -10.93 0.69 16.32
N ILE A 282 -11.27 1.78 15.64
CA ILE A 282 -10.83 3.12 16.02
C ILE A 282 -11.63 3.49 17.27
N VAL A 283 -11.06 3.22 18.43
CA VAL A 283 -11.60 3.73 19.68
C VAL A 283 -11.40 5.25 19.67
N LYS A 284 -12.43 6.00 19.30
CA LYS A 284 -12.37 7.47 19.40
C LYS A 284 -12.06 7.83 20.85
N PRO A 285 -11.21 8.82 21.13
CA PRO A 285 -10.81 9.19 22.50
C PRO A 285 -11.98 9.43 23.47
N LYS A 286 -13.13 9.83 22.95
CA LYS A 286 -14.39 10.00 23.76
C LYS A 286 -15.02 8.67 24.18
N ASP A 287 -14.79 7.60 23.43
CA ASP A 287 -15.37 6.29 23.72
C ASP A 287 -14.48 5.48 24.67
N SER A 288 -13.16 5.74 24.66
CA SER A 288 -12.23 5.10 25.61
C SER A 288 -12.46 5.52 27.06
N ILE A 289 -12.91 6.75 27.31
CA ILE A 289 -13.23 7.21 28.66
C ILE A 289 -14.52 6.54 29.17
N ARG A 290 -15.50 6.29 28.30
CA ARG A 290 -16.74 5.57 28.67
C ARG A 290 -16.51 4.08 28.87
N ALA A 291 -15.67 3.45 28.03
CA ALA A 291 -15.35 2.03 28.18
C ALA A 291 -14.53 1.75 29.45
N LEU A 292 -13.59 2.63 29.82
CA LEU A 292 -12.85 2.53 31.09
C LEU A 292 -13.76 2.74 32.32
N ALA A 293 -14.72 3.66 32.26
CA ALA A 293 -15.71 3.86 33.31
C ALA A 293 -16.63 2.64 33.50
N TYR A 294 -16.99 1.95 32.41
CA TYR A 294 -17.82 0.73 32.49
C TYR A 294 -17.08 -0.47 33.10
N LEU A 295 -15.77 -0.59 32.85
CA LEU A 295 -14.95 -1.67 33.41
C LEU A 295 -14.58 -1.42 34.88
N CYS A 296 -14.53 -0.17 35.34
CA CYS A 296 -14.27 0.16 36.74
C CYS A 296 -15.50 0.14 37.64
N CYS A 297 -16.72 0.13 37.08
CA CYS A 297 -17.98 0.09 37.87
C CYS A 297 -18.62 -1.30 37.92
N SER A 298 -18.00 -2.32 37.31
CA SER A 298 -18.50 -3.71 37.27
C SER A 298 -17.63 -4.71 38.06
N SER A 299 -16.77 -4.22 38.92
CA SER A 299 -15.94 -5.03 39.85
C SER A 299 -16.31 -4.82 41.32
#